data_fa4ca4acbf5aaa3d4b3c844ae43607f1
#
_entry.id   fa4ca4acbf5aaa3d4b3c844ae43607f1
#
_cell.length_a   1.000
_cell.length_b   1.000
_cell.length_c   1.000
_cell.angle_alpha   90.00
_cell.angle_beta   90.00
_cell.angle_gamma   90.00
#
_symmetry.space_group_name_H-M   'P 1'
#
loop_
_entity.id
_entity.type
_entity.pdbx_description
1 polymer ?
#
loop_
_entity_poly.entity_id
_entity_poly.type
_entity_poly.pdbx_seq_one_letter_code
_entity_poly.pdbx_strand_id
1 'polypeptide(L)'
;MNVNDAVRIHLASLEAGHASFEDSLALIERHFEYQPCGFRNGHVVNAAGENAGSCRIFGLGQYCNLSEPDTLKLFAQHYQQVLDDPAGESHGNIRQFISTGWSGIRFDGVPLRQRANPSENTTREETHS
;
A
#
# COMPACT_ATOMS: atom_id res chain seq x y z
N MET A 1 11.27 10.31 -10.67
CA MET A 1 10.31 9.23 -10.99
C MET A 1 9.04 9.45 -10.19
N ASN A 2 7.90 9.46 -10.84
CA ASN A 2 6.65 9.63 -10.10
C ASN A 2 6.24 8.31 -9.43
N VAL A 3 5.29 8.40 -8.50
CA VAL A 3 4.91 7.24 -7.71
C VAL A 3 4.29 6.13 -8.57
N ASN A 4 3.53 6.46 -9.59
CA ASN A 4 2.91 5.46 -10.45
C ASN A 4 3.96 4.62 -11.18
N ASP A 5 5.02 5.26 -11.68
CA ASP A 5 6.11 4.56 -12.34
C ASP A 5 6.89 3.70 -11.34
N ALA A 6 7.14 4.24 -10.14
CA ALA A 6 7.83 3.50 -9.10
C ALA A 6 7.05 2.24 -8.69
N VAL A 7 5.73 2.37 -8.57
CA VAL A 7 4.88 1.22 -8.22
C VAL A 7 4.87 0.17 -9.34
N ARG A 8 4.82 0.61 -10.60
CA ARG A 8 4.86 -0.33 -11.73
C ARG A 8 6.15 -1.14 -11.75
N ILE A 9 7.28 -0.46 -11.53
CA ILE A 9 8.58 -1.14 -11.47
C ILE A 9 8.63 -2.09 -10.28
N HIS A 10 8.10 -1.66 -9.14
CA HIS A 10 8.07 -2.48 -7.94
C HIS A 10 7.20 -3.73 -8.13
N LEU A 11 6.04 -3.60 -8.75
CA LEU A 11 5.17 -4.74 -9.05
C LEU A 11 5.88 -5.77 -9.92
N ALA A 12 6.63 -5.32 -10.92
CA ALA A 12 7.42 -6.22 -11.75
C ALA A 12 8.49 -6.94 -10.92
N SER A 13 9.11 -6.25 -10.00
CA SER A 13 10.12 -6.83 -9.10
C SER A 13 9.49 -7.86 -8.16
N LEU A 14 8.29 -7.59 -7.66
CA LEU A 14 7.55 -8.54 -6.82
C LEU A 14 7.18 -9.80 -7.62
N GLU A 15 6.74 -9.65 -8.85
CA GLU A 15 6.40 -10.79 -9.71
C GLU A 15 7.62 -11.66 -10.00
N ALA A 16 8.79 -11.03 -10.12
CA ALA A 16 10.05 -11.74 -10.35
C ALA A 16 10.62 -12.38 -9.09
N GLY A 17 10.01 -12.15 -7.93
CA GLY A 17 10.51 -12.68 -6.66
C GLY A 17 11.68 -11.91 -6.09
N HIS A 18 11.90 -10.68 -6.53
CA HIS A 18 13.05 -9.86 -6.14
C HIS A 18 12.73 -8.78 -5.11
N ALA A 19 11.51 -8.72 -4.60
CA ALA A 19 11.11 -7.71 -3.64
C ALA A 19 10.27 -8.33 -2.53
N SER A 20 10.26 -7.68 -1.37
CA SER A 20 9.57 -8.13 -0.17
C SER A 20 8.50 -7.14 0.25
N PHE A 21 7.72 -7.51 1.26
CA PHE A 21 6.77 -6.60 1.90
C PHE A 21 7.47 -5.36 2.45
N GLU A 22 8.64 -5.56 3.06
CA GLU A 22 9.45 -4.45 3.57
C GLU A 22 9.85 -3.48 2.47
N ASP A 23 10.10 -3.98 1.27
CA ASP A 23 10.40 -3.14 0.11
C ASP A 23 9.17 -2.33 -0.30
N SER A 24 7.98 -2.89 -0.19
CA SER A 24 6.74 -2.16 -0.45
C SER A 24 6.57 -1.01 0.55
N LEU A 25 6.82 -1.29 1.83
CA LEU A 25 6.75 -0.24 2.86
C LEU A 25 7.81 0.84 2.63
N ALA A 26 9.00 0.46 2.20
CA ALA A 26 10.07 1.41 1.90
C ALA A 26 9.69 2.34 0.74
N LEU A 27 9.04 1.80 -0.28
CA LEU A 27 8.54 2.61 -1.39
C LEU A 27 7.51 3.63 -0.89
N ILE A 28 6.59 3.18 -0.04
CA ILE A 28 5.57 4.07 0.52
C ILE A 28 6.23 5.17 1.35
N GLU A 29 7.18 4.82 2.19
CA GLU A 29 7.91 5.78 3.02
C GLU A 29 8.62 6.84 2.16
N ARG A 30 9.17 6.42 1.04
CA ARG A 30 9.90 7.33 0.15
C ARG A 30 8.97 8.37 -0.49
N HIS A 31 7.76 7.96 -0.83
CA HIS A 31 6.85 8.81 -1.62
C HIS A 31 5.75 9.46 -0.80
N PHE A 32 5.49 9.01 0.41
CA PHE A 32 4.35 9.45 1.20
C PHE A 32 4.70 9.70 2.65
N GLU A 33 3.93 10.59 3.26
CA GLU A 33 3.84 10.69 4.71
C GLU A 33 2.64 9.84 5.15
N TYR A 34 2.86 8.93 6.08
CA TYR A 34 1.80 8.11 6.64
C TYR A 34 1.11 8.85 7.78
N GLN A 35 -0.21 8.90 7.71
CA GLN A 35 -1.04 9.45 8.78
C GLN A 35 -1.93 8.34 9.31
N PRO A 36 -1.70 7.88 10.55
CA PRO A 36 -2.54 6.83 11.10
C PRO A 36 -4.01 7.24 11.09
N CYS A 37 -4.85 6.37 10.54
CA CYS A 37 -6.29 6.55 10.59
C CYS A 37 -6.95 5.18 10.64
N GLY A 38 -8.15 5.14 11.18
CA GLY A 38 -8.92 3.91 11.19
C GLY A 38 -9.38 3.55 9.79
N PHE A 39 -9.62 2.26 9.56
CA PHE A 39 -10.18 1.84 8.28
C PHE A 39 -10.99 0.56 8.46
N ARG A 40 -11.94 0.37 7.59
CA ARG A 40 -12.71 -0.87 7.49
C ARG A 40 -12.27 -1.64 6.27
N ASN A 41 -12.29 -2.94 6.43
CA ASN A 41 -11.98 -3.89 5.37
C ASN A 41 -13.02 -5.00 5.48
N GLY A 42 -14.12 -4.86 4.71
CA GLY A 42 -15.28 -5.71 4.89
C GLY A 42 -15.85 -5.54 6.30
N HIS A 43 -15.94 -6.62 7.06
CA HIS A 43 -16.38 -6.56 8.45
C HIS A 43 -15.23 -6.36 9.44
N VAL A 44 -13.98 -6.32 8.96
CA VAL A 44 -12.83 -6.11 9.83
C VAL A 44 -12.66 -4.61 10.08
N VAL A 45 -12.67 -4.23 11.36
CA VAL A 45 -12.52 -2.84 11.78
C VAL A 45 -11.13 -2.67 12.39
N ASN A 46 -10.38 -1.72 11.87
CA ASN A 46 -9.03 -1.42 12.32
C ASN A 46 -9.00 -0.01 12.89
N ALA A 47 -8.57 0.12 14.14
CA ALA A 47 -8.40 1.43 14.76
C ALA A 47 -7.16 2.13 14.20
N ALA A 48 -7.09 3.45 14.37
CA ALA A 48 -5.92 4.20 13.94
C ALA A 48 -4.65 3.61 14.56
N GLY A 49 -3.66 3.31 13.73
CA GLY A 49 -2.40 2.72 14.15
C GLY A 49 -2.41 1.21 14.21
N GLU A 50 -3.57 0.57 14.18
CA GLU A 50 -3.65 -0.89 14.09
C GLU A 50 -3.41 -1.32 12.66
N ASN A 51 -2.67 -2.42 12.49
CA ASN A 51 -2.37 -2.97 11.18
C ASN A 51 -1.86 -1.90 10.21
N ALA A 52 -0.88 -1.12 10.69
CA ALA A 52 -0.34 0.01 9.95
C ALA A 52 0.22 -0.38 8.59
N GLY A 53 0.79 -1.58 8.49
CA GLY A 53 1.27 -2.10 7.21
C GLY A 53 0.14 -2.26 6.20
N SER A 54 -0.95 -2.90 6.62
CA SER A 54 -2.13 -3.07 5.75
C SER A 54 -2.73 -1.72 5.36
N CYS A 55 -2.83 -0.80 6.32
CA CYS A 55 -3.35 0.53 6.05
C CYS A 55 -2.55 1.23 4.95
N ARG A 56 -1.22 1.15 5.02
CA ARG A 56 -0.35 1.75 4.01
C ARG A 56 -0.51 1.08 2.65
N ILE A 57 -0.58 -0.24 2.61
CA ILE A 57 -0.71 -0.98 1.36
C ILE A 57 -2.05 -0.65 0.68
N PHE A 58 -3.14 -0.71 1.42
CA PHE A 58 -4.46 -0.36 0.86
C PHE A 58 -4.50 1.12 0.46
N GLY A 59 -3.86 1.98 1.25
CA GLY A 59 -3.75 3.40 0.91
C GLY A 59 -3.02 3.61 -0.40
N LEU A 60 -1.91 2.92 -0.62
CA LEU A 60 -1.15 3.01 -1.86
C LEU A 60 -1.97 2.48 -3.04
N GLY A 61 -2.59 1.33 -2.86
CA GLY A 61 -3.43 0.73 -3.92
C GLY A 61 -4.56 1.66 -4.34
N GLN A 62 -5.22 2.28 -3.37
CA GLN A 62 -6.28 3.24 -3.66
C GLN A 62 -5.75 4.49 -4.33
N TYR A 63 -4.65 5.03 -3.83
CA TYR A 63 -4.03 6.23 -4.39
C TYR A 63 -3.63 6.04 -5.86
N CYS A 64 -3.04 4.89 -6.16
CA CYS A 64 -2.57 4.58 -7.51
C CYS A 64 -3.63 3.88 -8.36
N ASN A 65 -4.84 3.70 -7.83
CA ASN A 65 -5.94 3.04 -8.52
C ASN A 65 -5.56 1.65 -9.01
N LEU A 66 -4.92 0.88 -8.15
CA LEU A 66 -4.48 -0.46 -8.50
C LEU A 66 -5.64 -1.46 -8.46
N SER A 67 -5.53 -2.49 -9.28
CA SER A 67 -6.44 -3.62 -9.22
C SER A 67 -6.28 -4.37 -7.90
N GLU A 68 -7.28 -5.19 -7.55
CA GLU A 68 -7.20 -6.02 -6.36
C GLU A 68 -6.00 -6.99 -6.42
N PRO A 69 -5.78 -7.70 -7.53
CA PRO A 69 -4.59 -8.56 -7.63
C PRO A 69 -3.26 -7.82 -7.45
N ASP A 70 -3.12 -6.65 -8.05
CA ASP A 70 -1.88 -5.88 -7.93
C ASP A 70 -1.69 -5.38 -6.50
N THR A 71 -2.76 -4.97 -5.84
CA THR A 71 -2.70 -4.54 -4.44
C THR A 71 -2.27 -5.70 -3.54
N LEU A 72 -2.80 -6.91 -3.78
CA LEU A 72 -2.41 -8.09 -3.02
C LEU A 72 -0.94 -8.43 -3.21
N LYS A 73 -0.38 -8.24 -4.41
CA LYS A 73 1.04 -8.48 -4.66
C LYS A 73 1.94 -7.63 -3.78
N LEU A 74 1.48 -6.44 -3.39
CA LEU A 74 2.28 -5.55 -2.53
C LEU A 74 2.54 -6.14 -1.16
N PHE A 75 1.73 -7.09 -0.70
CA PHE A 75 1.95 -7.79 0.56
C PHE A 75 3.06 -8.84 0.48
N ALA A 76 3.50 -9.19 -0.73
CA ALA A 76 4.63 -10.07 -0.99
C ALA A 76 4.54 -11.39 -0.22
N GLN A 77 5.53 -11.70 0.65
CA GLN A 77 5.57 -12.95 1.39
C GLN A 77 4.35 -13.17 2.27
N HIS A 78 3.73 -12.11 2.77
CA HIS A 78 2.52 -12.26 3.60
C HIS A 78 1.33 -12.74 2.79
N TYR A 79 1.21 -12.27 1.55
CA TYR A 79 0.19 -12.77 0.65
C TYR A 79 0.46 -14.23 0.29
N GLN A 80 1.73 -14.58 0.04
CA GLN A 80 2.11 -15.96 -0.24
C GLN A 80 1.77 -16.87 0.92
N GLN A 81 1.97 -16.42 2.16
CA GLN A 81 1.61 -17.20 3.35
C GLN A 81 0.12 -17.49 3.40
N VAL A 82 -0.72 -16.54 2.98
CA VAL A 82 -2.16 -16.75 2.91
C VAL A 82 -2.51 -17.79 1.84
N LEU A 83 -1.87 -17.70 0.67
CA LEU A 83 -2.09 -18.66 -0.41
C LEU A 83 -1.67 -20.08 -0.02
N ASP A 84 -0.60 -20.19 0.77
CA ASP A 84 -0.08 -21.48 1.22
C ASP A 84 -0.91 -22.08 2.36
N ASP A 85 -1.75 -21.29 3.02
CA ASP A 85 -2.58 -21.71 4.14
C ASP A 85 -4.00 -21.13 4.00
N PRO A 86 -4.76 -21.58 2.99
CA PRO A 86 -6.05 -20.96 2.70
C PRO A 86 -7.08 -21.10 3.80
N ALA A 87 -6.96 -22.13 4.66
CA ALA A 87 -7.89 -22.35 5.77
C ALA A 87 -7.43 -21.67 7.07
N GLY A 88 -6.28 -21.01 7.07
CA GLY A 88 -5.73 -20.37 8.25
C GLY A 88 -6.43 -19.07 8.61
N GLU A 89 -5.98 -18.47 9.71
CA GLU A 89 -6.57 -17.24 10.23
C GLU A 89 -5.59 -16.06 10.27
N SER A 90 -4.32 -16.29 9.98
CA SER A 90 -3.31 -15.24 9.98
C SER A 90 -3.57 -14.24 8.85
N HIS A 91 -3.03 -13.02 9.00
CA HIS A 91 -3.16 -11.98 7.99
C HIS A 91 -4.62 -11.68 7.64
N GLY A 92 -5.43 -11.42 8.67
CA GLY A 92 -6.87 -11.23 8.53
C GLY A 92 -7.26 -10.18 7.50
N ASN A 93 -6.50 -9.08 7.39
CA ASN A 93 -6.80 -8.04 6.41
C ASN A 93 -6.56 -8.52 4.98
N ILE A 94 -5.54 -9.33 4.74
CA ILE A 94 -5.30 -9.89 3.41
C ILE A 94 -6.45 -10.82 3.04
N ARG A 95 -6.83 -11.72 3.94
CA ARG A 95 -7.91 -12.69 3.69
C ARG A 95 -9.23 -11.98 3.44
N GLN A 96 -9.51 -10.94 4.22
CA GLN A 96 -10.74 -10.18 4.05
C GLN A 96 -10.76 -9.46 2.70
N PHE A 97 -9.63 -8.86 2.29
CA PHE A 97 -9.54 -8.17 1.02
C PHE A 97 -9.72 -9.13 -0.17
N ILE A 98 -9.18 -10.33 -0.06
CA ILE A 98 -9.41 -11.37 -1.09
C ILE A 98 -10.93 -11.61 -1.24
N SER A 99 -11.66 -11.59 -0.15
CA SER A 99 -13.10 -11.87 -0.14
C SER A 99 -13.94 -10.68 -0.60
N THR A 100 -13.67 -9.48 -0.11
CA THR A 100 -14.54 -8.32 -0.33
C THR A 100 -13.95 -7.25 -1.23
N GLY A 101 -12.65 -7.26 -1.47
CA GLY A 101 -12.00 -6.34 -2.39
C GLY A 101 -12.15 -4.87 -2.02
N TRP A 102 -12.03 -4.02 -3.03
CA TRP A 102 -12.09 -2.58 -2.84
C TRP A 102 -13.44 -2.10 -2.31
N SER A 103 -14.51 -2.79 -2.63
CA SER A 103 -15.84 -2.39 -2.14
C SER A 103 -15.93 -2.44 -0.62
N GLY A 104 -15.10 -3.24 0.03
CA GLY A 104 -15.07 -3.37 1.48
C GLY A 104 -14.15 -2.36 2.17
N ILE A 105 -13.33 -1.63 1.43
CA ILE A 105 -12.34 -0.72 2.01
C ILE A 105 -12.95 0.67 2.22
N ARG A 106 -12.87 1.17 3.46
CA ARG A 106 -13.26 2.54 3.81
C ARG A 106 -12.28 3.09 4.82
N PHE A 107 -11.68 4.23 4.49
CA PHE A 107 -10.78 4.93 5.41
C PHE A 107 -11.54 6.02 6.15
N ASP A 108 -11.21 6.21 7.44
CA ASP A 108 -11.78 7.28 8.25
C ASP A 108 -11.09 8.62 7.96
N GLY A 109 -9.98 8.60 7.24
CA GLY A 109 -9.23 9.79 6.88
C GLY A 109 -8.39 9.52 5.66
N VAL A 110 -7.30 10.27 5.51
CA VAL A 110 -6.37 10.12 4.39
C VAL A 110 -5.08 9.51 4.94
N PRO A 111 -4.83 8.20 4.71
CA PRO A 111 -3.68 7.53 5.32
C PRO A 111 -2.34 7.93 4.71
N LEU A 112 -2.32 8.30 3.44
CA LEU A 112 -1.09 8.64 2.75
C LEU A 112 -1.22 10.01 2.09
N ARG A 113 -0.25 10.87 2.39
CA ARG A 113 -0.11 12.18 1.73
C ARG A 113 1.19 12.17 0.96
N GLN A 114 1.13 12.42 -0.32
CA GLN A 114 2.32 12.37 -1.17
C GLN A 114 3.32 13.45 -0.74
N ARG A 115 4.58 13.04 -0.60
CA ARG A 115 5.66 13.97 -0.31
C ARG A 115 5.97 14.79 -1.55
N ALA A 116 6.42 16.03 -1.35
CA ALA A 116 6.93 16.81 -2.44
C ALA A 116 8.21 16.16 -2.96
N ASN A 117 8.35 16.11 -4.29
CA ASN A 117 9.55 15.56 -4.90
C ASN A 117 10.68 16.59 -4.72
N PRO A 118 11.80 16.23 -4.05
CA PRO A 118 12.90 17.18 -3.85
C PRO A 118 13.43 17.79 -5.13
N SER A 119 13.50 17.01 -6.21
CA SER A 119 13.95 17.53 -7.50
C SER A 119 13.01 18.59 -8.06
N GLU A 120 11.70 18.36 -7.94
CA GLU A 120 10.70 19.33 -8.37
C GLU A 120 10.75 20.58 -7.53
N ASN A 121 10.90 20.44 -6.23
CA ASN A 121 11.02 21.58 -5.32
C ASN A 121 12.24 22.42 -5.64
N THR A 122 13.37 21.77 -5.87
CA THR A 122 14.62 22.45 -6.23
C THR A 122 14.46 23.22 -7.54
N THR A 123 13.85 22.57 -8.52
CA THR A 123 13.61 23.21 -9.82
C THR A 123 12.72 24.43 -9.68
N ARG A 124 11.66 24.32 -8.91
CA ARG A 124 10.75 25.44 -8.69
C ARG A 124 11.43 26.59 -7.97
N GLU A 125 12.24 26.28 -6.98
CA GLU A 125 12.98 27.30 -6.25
C GLU A 125 13.94 28.01 -7.14
N GLU A 126 14.66 27.30 -7.99
CA GLU A 126 15.57 27.90 -8.96
C GLU A 126 14.83 28.83 -9.91
N THR A 127 13.64 28.42 -10.35
CA THR A 127 12.81 29.19 -11.23
C THR A 127 12.37 30.50 -10.59
N HIS A 128 12.04 30.45 -9.32
CA HIS A 128 11.55 31.59 -8.58
C HIS A 128 12.68 32.49 -8.07
N SER A 129 13.83 31.92 -7.96
CA SER A 129 15.00 32.65 -7.51
C SER A 129 15.59 33.52 -8.59
#